data_920f876f46eaabaacd534d7a1cb5d7ce
#
_entry.id   920f876f46eaabaacd534d7a1cb5d7ce
#
_cell.length_a   1.000
_cell.length_b   1.000
_cell.length_c   1.000
_cell.angle_alpha   90.00
_cell.angle_beta   90.00
_cell.angle_gamma   90.00
#
_symmetry.space_group_name_H-M   'P 1'
#
loop_
_entity.id
_entity.type
_entity.pdbx_description
1 polymer ?
#
loop_
_entity_poly.entity_id
_entity_poly.type
_entity_poly.pdbx_seq_one_letter_code
_entity_poly.pdbx_strand_id
1 'polypeptide(L)'
;MVFSTEALLLVDGPVVRIAGTGQTGRERLLKIEGNYTFNAPRDRVWQVLLDPKIIAQCMPGCESMNEVAPDQFEAVMKVGVASVKGTYKGKVAIKDKQAPSHYVLSGQGSGGPGFMQGDVAIDLEESNGQTVLKYSTDAKVGGLIASVGQRMMNGVAKMMVEQFFKKMETFV
;
A
#
# COMPACT_ATOMS: atom_id res chain seq x y z
N MET A 1 -28.88 -19.51 -8.71
CA MET A 1 -28.06 -19.65 -7.51
C MET A 1 -26.71 -20.22 -7.97
N VAL A 2 -25.77 -19.37 -8.26
CA VAL A 2 -24.44 -19.77 -8.74
C VAL A 2 -23.45 -19.43 -7.65
N PHE A 3 -23.03 -20.41 -6.89
CA PHE A 3 -21.85 -20.31 -6.03
C PHE A 3 -20.62 -20.48 -6.91
N SER A 4 -19.97 -19.37 -7.28
CA SER A 4 -18.62 -19.44 -7.80
C SER A 4 -17.70 -19.79 -6.65
N THR A 5 -17.38 -21.07 -6.57
CA THR A 5 -16.24 -21.57 -5.81
C THR A 5 -14.99 -21.16 -6.60
N GLU A 6 -14.48 -19.95 -6.39
CA GLU A 6 -13.12 -19.65 -6.81
C GLU A 6 -12.16 -20.41 -5.90
N ALA A 7 -11.63 -21.48 -6.46
CA ALA A 7 -10.54 -22.24 -5.88
C ALA A 7 -9.39 -21.26 -5.57
N LEU A 8 -9.08 -21.14 -4.29
CA LEU A 8 -7.91 -20.44 -3.77
C LEU A 8 -6.66 -21.16 -4.26
N LEU A 9 -6.20 -20.82 -5.45
CA LEU A 9 -4.87 -21.18 -5.88
C LEU A 9 -3.90 -20.41 -5.00
N LEU A 10 -3.21 -21.12 -4.12
CA LEU A 10 -2.03 -20.67 -3.42
C LEU A 10 -0.98 -20.28 -4.46
N VAL A 11 -0.99 -19.02 -4.86
CA VAL A 11 0.08 -18.40 -5.63
C VAL A 11 0.98 -17.73 -4.60
N ASP A 12 2.20 -18.23 -4.45
CA ASP A 12 3.24 -17.58 -3.67
C ASP A 12 3.51 -16.20 -4.30
N GLY A 13 2.97 -15.15 -3.70
CA GLY A 13 3.16 -13.77 -4.13
C GLY A 13 2.02 -12.84 -3.72
N PRO A 14 2.25 -11.53 -3.69
CA PRO A 14 1.21 -10.58 -3.34
C PRO A 14 0.08 -10.61 -4.39
N VAL A 15 -1.12 -10.95 -3.95
CA VAL A 15 -2.30 -10.79 -4.79
C VAL A 15 -2.71 -9.33 -4.73
N VAL A 16 -2.56 -8.64 -5.86
CA VAL A 16 -2.99 -7.23 -6.00
C VAL A 16 -4.15 -7.19 -6.98
N ARG A 17 -5.30 -6.78 -6.50
CA ARG A 17 -6.47 -6.50 -7.35
C ARG A 17 -6.68 -4.99 -7.41
N ILE A 18 -6.72 -4.44 -8.60
CA ILE A 18 -6.94 -3.02 -8.82
C ILE A 18 -8.13 -2.87 -9.76
N ALA A 19 -9.20 -2.28 -9.25
CA ALA A 19 -10.38 -1.92 -10.04
C ALA A 19 -10.50 -0.39 -10.10
N GLY A 20 -10.71 0.14 -11.28
CA GLY A 20 -11.06 1.55 -11.45
C GLY A 20 -12.57 1.69 -11.42
N THR A 21 -13.11 2.42 -10.45
CA THR A 21 -14.52 2.73 -10.36
C THR A 21 -14.74 4.23 -10.45
N GLY A 22 -15.48 4.66 -11.44
CA GLY A 22 -15.96 6.04 -11.58
C GLY A 22 -14.90 7.05 -12.03
N GLN A 23 -15.22 7.76 -13.08
CA GLN A 23 -14.49 8.94 -13.54
C GLN A 23 -15.42 10.13 -13.37
N THR A 24 -15.07 11.04 -12.46
CA THR A 24 -15.74 12.32 -12.35
C THR A 24 -14.73 13.41 -12.66
N GLY A 25 -14.70 13.85 -13.91
CA GLY A 25 -13.79 14.91 -14.36
C GLY A 25 -12.31 14.47 -14.35
N ARG A 26 -11.48 15.21 -13.62
CA ARG A 26 -10.02 15.00 -13.51
C ARG A 26 -9.61 14.11 -12.33
N GLU A 27 -10.54 13.43 -11.71
CA GLU A 27 -10.31 12.58 -10.55
C GLU A 27 -10.77 11.15 -10.83
N ARG A 28 -10.11 10.19 -10.21
CA ARG A 28 -10.41 8.77 -10.38
C ARG A 28 -10.31 8.05 -9.04
N LEU A 29 -11.22 7.13 -8.80
CA LEU A 29 -11.17 6.20 -7.68
C LEU A 29 -10.50 4.90 -8.12
N LEU A 30 -9.51 4.45 -7.33
CA LEU A 30 -8.83 3.17 -7.51
C LEU A 30 -9.07 2.31 -6.28
N LYS A 31 -9.65 1.15 -6.47
CA LYS A 31 -9.72 0.13 -5.43
C LYS A 31 -8.52 -0.78 -5.55
N ILE A 32 -7.72 -0.88 -4.49
CA ILE A 32 -6.54 -1.72 -4.42
C ILE A 32 -6.72 -2.65 -3.22
N GLU A 33 -6.68 -3.94 -3.45
CA GLU A 33 -6.78 -4.95 -2.40
C GLU A 33 -5.85 -6.11 -2.66
N GLY A 34 -5.40 -6.77 -1.62
CA GLY A 34 -4.55 -7.93 -1.76
C GLY A 34 -4.15 -8.53 -0.42
N ASN A 35 -3.28 -9.51 -0.50
CA ASN A 35 -2.69 -10.14 0.67
C ASN A 35 -1.23 -10.50 0.43
N TYR A 36 -0.50 -10.71 1.53
CA TYR A 36 0.87 -11.18 1.53
C TYR A 36 1.12 -12.07 2.73
N THR A 37 1.85 -13.17 2.55
CA THR A 37 2.18 -14.10 3.63
C THR A 37 3.65 -13.95 4.04
N PHE A 38 3.87 -13.67 5.32
CA PHE A 38 5.19 -13.63 5.94
C PHE A 38 5.48 -14.91 6.71
N ASN A 39 6.69 -15.45 6.58
CA ASN A 39 7.18 -16.57 7.38
C ASN A 39 7.70 -16.10 8.75
N ALA A 40 6.84 -15.40 9.49
CA ALA A 40 7.14 -14.83 10.78
C ALA A 40 5.88 -14.72 11.64
N PRO A 41 6.00 -14.72 12.99
CA PRO A 41 4.87 -14.53 13.88
C PRO A 41 4.29 -13.11 13.77
N ARG A 42 3.01 -12.98 14.02
CA ARG A 42 2.24 -11.73 13.89
C ARG A 42 2.85 -10.55 14.66
N ASP A 43 3.31 -10.78 15.88
CA ASP A 43 3.91 -9.72 16.70
C ASP A 43 5.18 -9.15 16.05
N ARG A 44 5.98 -10.00 15.39
CA ARG A 44 7.17 -9.54 14.66
C ARG A 44 6.79 -8.72 13.43
N VAL A 45 5.83 -9.18 12.66
CA VAL A 45 5.32 -8.46 11.48
C VAL A 45 4.71 -7.12 11.91
N TRP A 46 3.95 -7.11 13.01
CA TRP A 46 3.39 -5.88 13.59
C TRP A 46 4.46 -4.84 13.92
N GLN A 47 5.52 -5.24 14.63
CA GLN A 47 6.62 -4.36 14.99
C GLN A 47 7.31 -3.75 13.76
N VAL A 48 7.57 -4.57 12.74
CA VAL A 48 8.21 -4.12 11.50
C VAL A 48 7.34 -3.14 10.72
N LEU A 49 6.04 -3.40 10.66
CA LEU A 49 5.06 -2.53 9.96
C LEU A 49 4.86 -1.16 10.62
N LEU A 50 5.17 -1.02 11.89
CA LEU A 50 5.02 0.23 12.63
C LEU A 50 6.35 0.98 12.84
N ASP A 51 7.47 0.42 12.39
CA ASP A 51 8.77 1.08 12.45
C ASP A 51 8.98 1.98 11.23
N PRO A 52 8.97 3.32 11.39
CA PRO A 52 9.11 4.25 10.26
C PRO A 52 10.45 4.12 9.53
N LYS A 53 11.52 3.71 10.23
CA LYS A 53 12.84 3.52 9.62
C LYS A 53 12.86 2.30 8.69
N ILE A 54 12.17 1.25 9.08
CA ILE A 54 12.03 0.04 8.26
C ILE A 54 11.11 0.33 7.07
N ILE A 55 9.98 0.97 7.30
CA ILE A 55 9.03 1.34 6.24
C ILE A 55 9.71 2.23 5.19
N ALA A 56 10.50 3.22 5.61
CA ALA A 56 11.25 4.08 4.69
C ALA A 56 12.22 3.28 3.80
N GLN A 57 12.83 2.24 4.32
CA GLN A 57 13.74 1.38 3.55
C GLN A 57 12.99 0.42 2.62
N CYS A 58 11.78 0.02 2.98
CA CYS A 58 10.97 -0.88 2.17
C CYS A 58 10.23 -0.16 1.03
N MET A 59 9.88 1.11 1.23
CA MET A 59 9.12 1.89 0.26
C MET A 59 9.99 2.30 -0.93
N PRO A 60 9.71 1.80 -2.16
CA PRO A 60 10.50 2.15 -3.33
C PRO A 60 10.50 3.66 -3.60
N GLY A 61 11.69 4.24 -3.70
CA GLY A 61 11.87 5.66 -3.97
C GLY A 61 11.64 6.61 -2.77
N CYS A 62 11.49 6.08 -1.56
CA CYS A 62 11.42 6.91 -0.36
C CYS A 62 12.77 7.57 -0.08
N GLU A 63 12.83 8.90 -0.15
CA GLU A 63 14.03 9.67 0.16
C GLU A 63 14.10 10.05 1.64
N SER A 64 12.95 10.30 2.25
CA SER A 64 12.85 10.60 3.67
C SER A 64 11.47 10.24 4.23
N MET A 65 11.46 9.86 5.51
CA MET A 65 10.23 9.66 6.27
C MET A 65 10.52 10.10 7.71
N ASN A 66 9.82 11.10 8.19
CA ASN A 66 10.03 11.69 9.50
C ASN A 66 8.73 11.69 10.29
N GLU A 67 8.79 11.26 11.53
CA GLU A 67 7.68 11.40 12.46
C GLU A 67 7.57 12.86 12.91
N VAL A 68 6.42 13.46 12.69
CA VAL A 68 6.14 14.87 13.03
C VAL A 68 5.24 15.02 14.25
N ALA A 69 4.51 13.97 14.59
CA ALA A 69 3.70 13.83 15.79
C ALA A 69 3.47 12.32 16.02
N PRO A 70 2.99 11.88 17.19
CA PRO A 70 2.71 10.47 17.44
C PRO A 70 1.83 9.85 16.35
N ASP A 71 2.32 8.77 15.72
CA ASP A 71 1.65 8.09 14.60
C ASP A 71 1.38 8.96 13.35
N GLN A 72 2.09 10.07 13.19
CA GLN A 72 1.99 10.97 12.04
C GLN A 72 3.36 11.19 11.41
N PHE A 73 3.44 10.97 10.11
CA PHE A 73 4.69 10.98 9.35
C PHE A 73 4.58 11.90 8.13
N GLU A 74 5.67 12.56 7.81
CA GLU A 74 5.87 13.22 6.51
C GLU A 74 6.92 12.45 5.71
N ALA A 75 6.65 12.23 4.44
CA ALA A 75 7.52 11.48 3.55
C ALA A 75 7.77 12.22 2.24
N VAL A 76 8.96 12.02 1.69
CA VAL A 76 9.31 12.45 0.33
C VAL A 76 9.60 11.21 -0.50
N MET A 77 8.89 11.08 -1.61
CA MET A 77 8.98 9.95 -2.52
C MET A 77 9.43 10.42 -3.90
N LYS A 78 10.41 9.72 -4.48
CA LYS A 78 10.82 9.93 -5.86
C LYS A 78 10.43 8.73 -6.70
N VAL A 79 9.50 8.95 -7.62
CA VAL A 79 9.02 7.91 -8.52
C VAL A 79 9.65 8.13 -9.90
N GLY A 80 10.30 7.08 -10.43
CA GLY A 80 11.00 7.12 -11.72
C GLY A 80 10.26 6.44 -12.87
N VAL A 81 8.97 6.15 -12.72
CA VAL A 81 8.22 5.33 -13.69
C VAL A 81 7.38 6.22 -14.61
N ALA A 82 7.75 6.23 -15.89
CA ALA A 82 6.98 6.77 -17.03
C ALA A 82 6.15 8.03 -16.73
N SER A 83 4.82 7.98 -16.97
CA SER A 83 3.91 9.13 -16.86
C SER A 83 3.63 9.60 -15.42
N VAL A 84 4.06 8.82 -14.41
CA VAL A 84 3.92 9.18 -12.99
C VAL A 84 5.25 9.63 -12.37
N LYS A 85 6.28 9.81 -13.20
CA LYS A 85 7.61 10.25 -12.78
C LYS A 85 7.54 11.62 -12.09
N GLY A 86 8.11 11.72 -10.92
CA GLY A 86 8.19 12.97 -10.17
C GLY A 86 8.54 12.78 -8.71
N THR A 87 8.67 13.90 -8.02
CA THR A 87 8.85 13.95 -6.56
C THR A 87 7.50 14.24 -5.91
N TYR A 88 7.13 13.41 -4.96
CA TYR A 88 5.88 13.50 -4.21
C TYR A 88 6.18 13.78 -2.75
N LYS A 89 5.45 14.72 -2.16
CA LYS A 89 5.44 14.95 -0.72
C LYS A 89 4.15 14.42 -0.15
N GLY A 90 4.23 13.65 0.91
CA GLY A 90 3.09 12.98 1.50
C GLY A 90 3.05 13.08 3.01
N LYS A 91 1.85 12.86 3.52
CA LYS A 91 1.56 12.71 4.94
C LYS A 91 0.87 11.37 5.15
N VAL A 92 1.27 10.68 6.20
CA VAL A 92 0.69 9.40 6.61
C VAL A 92 0.37 9.45 8.09
N ALA A 93 -0.80 8.98 8.46
CA ALA A 93 -1.21 8.82 9.86
C ALA A 93 -1.66 7.37 10.10
N ILE A 94 -1.28 6.82 11.25
CA ILE A 94 -1.75 5.52 11.72
C ILE A 94 -2.96 5.74 12.60
N LYS A 95 -4.06 5.07 12.30
CA LYS A 95 -5.34 5.17 13.00
C LYS A 95 -5.85 3.80 13.39
N ASP A 96 -6.81 3.76 14.30
CA ASP A 96 -7.57 2.56 14.67
C ASP A 96 -6.72 1.34 15.02
N LYS A 97 -5.57 1.58 15.70
CA LYS A 97 -4.67 0.52 16.12
C LYS A 97 -5.33 -0.45 17.10
N GLN A 98 -5.39 -1.70 16.71
CA GLN A 98 -5.83 -2.84 17.52
C GLN A 98 -4.70 -3.90 17.49
N ALA A 99 -3.68 -3.64 18.30
CA ALA A 99 -2.48 -4.48 18.32
C ALA A 99 -2.81 -5.94 18.72
N PRO A 100 -2.19 -6.91 18.08
CA PRO A 100 -1.28 -6.84 16.95
C PRO A 100 -1.96 -7.20 15.60
N SER A 101 -3.26 -6.95 15.45
CA SER A 101 -4.08 -7.52 14.37
C SER A 101 -4.62 -6.52 13.34
N HIS A 102 -4.80 -5.26 13.70
CA HIS A 102 -5.44 -4.30 12.80
C HIS A 102 -4.97 -2.86 12.99
N TYR A 103 -4.84 -2.12 11.90
CA TYR A 103 -4.73 -0.65 11.89
C TYR A 103 -5.12 -0.08 10.53
N VAL A 104 -5.32 1.23 10.48
CA VAL A 104 -5.60 1.97 9.25
C VAL A 104 -4.48 2.97 8.99
N LEU A 105 -3.92 2.95 7.79
CA LEU A 105 -3.03 3.99 7.28
C LEU A 105 -3.86 5.02 6.52
N SER A 106 -3.90 6.25 7.00
CA SER A 106 -4.49 7.37 6.26
C SER A 106 -3.38 8.14 5.57
N GLY A 107 -3.38 8.16 4.24
CA GLY A 107 -2.30 8.73 3.45
C GLY A 107 -2.78 9.73 2.40
N GLN A 108 -1.97 10.76 2.19
CA GLN A 108 -2.12 11.69 1.09
C GLN A 108 -0.76 12.11 0.58
N GLY A 109 -0.63 12.29 -0.73
CA GLY A 109 0.60 12.72 -1.35
C GLY A 109 0.33 13.52 -2.61
N SER A 110 1.17 14.48 -2.91
CA SER A 110 1.07 15.32 -4.11
C SER A 110 2.43 15.66 -4.68
N GLY A 111 2.46 15.90 -5.98
CA GLY A 111 3.64 16.30 -6.73
C GLY A 111 3.26 16.90 -8.07
N GLY A 112 4.25 17.18 -8.93
CA GLY A 112 4.02 17.73 -10.26
C GLY A 112 3.00 16.96 -11.10
N PRO A 113 3.05 15.59 -11.14
CA PRO A 113 2.10 14.80 -11.92
C PRO A 113 0.68 14.71 -11.34
N GLY A 114 0.44 15.11 -10.09
CA GLY A 114 -0.87 15.04 -9.49
C GLY A 114 -0.86 14.66 -8.01
N PHE A 115 -1.96 14.11 -7.54
CA PHE A 115 -2.12 13.72 -6.14
C PHE A 115 -2.78 12.35 -5.98
N MET A 116 -2.57 11.77 -4.81
CA MET A 116 -3.24 10.55 -4.35
C MET A 116 -3.61 10.70 -2.88
N GLN A 117 -4.78 10.21 -2.50
CA GLN A 117 -5.18 10.14 -1.10
C GLN A 117 -6.08 8.94 -0.85
N GLY A 118 -6.02 8.37 0.33
CA GLY A 118 -6.86 7.25 0.73
C GLY A 118 -6.48 6.66 2.08
N ASP A 119 -7.37 5.82 2.58
CA ASP A 119 -7.15 5.04 3.77
C ASP A 119 -6.92 3.59 3.39
N VAL A 120 -5.89 2.98 3.95
CA VAL A 120 -5.54 1.56 3.76
C VAL A 120 -5.85 0.82 5.05
N ALA A 121 -6.83 -0.05 5.03
CA ALA A 121 -7.06 -0.99 6.12
C ALA A 121 -6.06 -2.15 6.02
N ILE A 122 -5.43 -2.48 7.14
CA ILE A 122 -4.45 -3.56 7.25
C ILE A 122 -4.88 -4.51 8.36
N ASP A 123 -4.98 -5.79 8.02
CA ASP A 123 -5.33 -6.87 8.93
C ASP A 123 -4.25 -7.95 8.91
N LEU A 124 -3.87 -8.42 10.10
CA LEU A 124 -2.89 -9.49 10.29
C LEU A 124 -3.54 -10.71 10.93
N GLU A 125 -3.47 -11.83 10.25
CA GLU A 125 -3.93 -13.13 10.75
C GLU A 125 -2.74 -14.08 10.86
N GLU A 126 -2.57 -14.74 12.01
CA GLU A 126 -1.51 -15.72 12.23
C GLU A 126 -2.06 -17.13 12.17
N SER A 127 -1.34 -18.01 11.48
CA SER A 127 -1.58 -19.44 11.44
C SER A 127 -0.27 -20.19 11.24
N ASN A 128 0.00 -21.18 12.10
CA ASN A 128 1.19 -22.06 12.00
C ASN A 128 2.53 -21.31 11.92
N GLY A 129 2.69 -20.22 12.69
CA GLY A 129 3.91 -19.42 12.71
C GLY A 129 4.11 -18.51 11.50
N GLN A 130 3.13 -18.45 10.62
CA GLN A 130 3.08 -17.54 9.48
C GLN A 130 2.02 -16.45 9.71
N THR A 131 2.24 -15.28 9.14
CA THR A 131 1.29 -14.17 9.20
C THR A 131 0.81 -13.81 7.81
N VAL A 132 -0.51 -13.83 7.62
CA VAL A 132 -1.15 -13.31 6.42
C VAL A 132 -1.55 -11.87 6.68
N LEU A 133 -0.96 -10.96 5.92
CA LEU A 133 -1.34 -9.55 5.88
C LEU A 133 -2.37 -9.37 4.76
N LYS A 134 -3.52 -8.83 5.10
CA LYS A 134 -4.55 -8.39 4.14
C LYS A 134 -4.60 -6.88 4.11
N TYR A 135 -4.74 -6.30 2.92
CA TYR A 135 -4.87 -4.86 2.77
C TYR A 135 -5.96 -4.50 1.76
N SER A 136 -6.65 -3.40 2.04
CA SER A 136 -7.69 -2.87 1.16
C SER A 136 -7.72 -1.35 1.26
N THR A 137 -7.82 -0.68 0.12
CA THR A 137 -7.96 0.77 0.04
C THR A 137 -8.82 1.19 -1.14
N ASP A 138 -9.56 2.28 -0.94
CA ASP A 138 -10.16 3.08 -2.00
C ASP A 138 -9.36 4.39 -2.09
N ALA A 139 -8.49 4.50 -3.11
CA ALA A 139 -7.63 5.65 -3.29
C ALA A 139 -8.21 6.61 -4.34
N LYS A 140 -8.20 7.89 -4.02
CA LYS A 140 -8.55 8.97 -4.94
C LYS A 140 -7.28 9.50 -5.58
N VAL A 141 -7.23 9.54 -6.89
CA VAL A 141 -6.13 10.10 -7.66
C VAL A 141 -6.61 11.22 -8.56
N GLY A 142 -5.77 12.23 -8.75
CA GLY A 142 -6.09 13.40 -9.57
C GLY A 142 -4.89 13.92 -10.34
N GLY A 143 -5.12 14.91 -11.22
CA GLY A 143 -4.10 15.47 -12.09
C GLY A 143 -3.73 14.52 -13.24
N LEU A 144 -2.49 14.59 -13.72
CA LEU A 144 -1.99 13.73 -14.79
C LEU A 144 -2.02 12.24 -14.43
N ILE A 145 -1.84 11.90 -13.15
CA ILE A 145 -1.92 10.51 -12.68
C ILE A 145 -3.28 9.89 -13.00
N ALA A 146 -4.36 10.65 -12.86
CA ALA A 146 -5.72 10.17 -13.15
C ALA A 146 -5.95 9.85 -14.63
N SER A 147 -5.16 10.43 -15.53
CA SER A 147 -5.24 10.19 -16.97
C SER A 147 -4.44 8.98 -17.45
N VAL A 148 -3.61 8.41 -16.59
CA VAL A 148 -2.84 7.19 -16.90
C VAL A 148 -3.79 6.02 -17.09
N GLY A 149 -3.56 5.23 -18.15
CA GLY A 149 -4.38 4.06 -18.43
C GLY A 149 -4.40 3.02 -17.31
N GLN A 150 -5.52 2.32 -17.16
CA GLN A 150 -5.72 1.33 -16.10
C GLN A 150 -4.61 0.27 -16.06
N ARG A 151 -4.19 -0.20 -17.23
CA ARG A 151 -3.15 -1.23 -17.33
C ARG A 151 -1.80 -0.75 -16.79
N MET A 152 -1.41 0.50 -17.08
CA MET A 152 -0.18 1.08 -16.57
C MET A 152 -0.29 1.32 -15.06
N MET A 153 -1.42 1.82 -14.58
CA MET A 153 -1.68 2.03 -13.15
C MET A 153 -1.56 0.72 -12.36
N ASN A 154 -2.17 -0.35 -12.87
CA ASN A 154 -2.07 -1.68 -12.28
C ASN A 154 -0.63 -2.16 -12.21
N GLY A 155 0.14 -1.97 -13.28
CA GLY A 155 1.54 -2.36 -13.33
C GLY A 155 2.41 -1.61 -12.31
N VAL A 156 2.24 -0.30 -12.19
CA VAL A 156 2.97 0.52 -11.20
C VAL A 156 2.62 0.13 -9.78
N ALA A 157 1.33 0.02 -9.46
CA ALA A 157 0.88 -0.35 -8.11
C ALA A 157 1.35 -1.75 -7.72
N LYS A 158 1.22 -2.73 -8.62
CA LYS A 158 1.71 -4.09 -8.39
C LYS A 158 3.21 -4.10 -8.12
N MET A 159 3.99 -3.44 -8.95
CA MET A 159 5.46 -3.36 -8.79
C MET A 159 5.84 -2.76 -7.42
N MET A 160 5.21 -1.66 -7.02
CA MET A 160 5.52 -1.00 -5.73
C MET A 160 5.16 -1.89 -4.55
N VAL A 161 4.01 -2.54 -4.58
CA VAL A 161 3.56 -3.46 -3.51
C VAL A 161 4.48 -4.67 -3.40
N GLU A 162 4.84 -5.28 -4.53
CA GLU A 162 5.75 -6.43 -4.56
C GLU A 162 7.14 -6.09 -4.01
N GLN A 163 7.71 -4.96 -4.43
CA GLN A 163 9.01 -4.51 -3.95
C GLN A 163 8.97 -4.18 -2.45
N PHE A 164 7.90 -3.55 -1.99
CA PHE A 164 7.70 -3.22 -0.59
C PHE A 164 7.71 -4.48 0.29
N PHE A 165 6.85 -5.44 0.01
CA PHE A 165 6.75 -6.65 0.82
C PHE A 165 7.99 -7.54 0.71
N LYS A 166 8.56 -7.68 -0.47
CA LYS A 166 9.81 -8.45 -0.66
C LYS A 166 10.96 -7.86 0.15
N LYS A 167 11.07 -6.53 0.23
CA LYS A 167 12.08 -5.89 1.07
C LYS A 167 11.77 -6.07 2.55
N MET A 168 10.50 -5.98 2.94
CA MET A 168 10.06 -6.16 4.32
C MET A 168 10.35 -7.55 4.86
N GLU A 169 10.29 -8.61 4.03
CA GLU A 169 10.68 -9.97 4.43
C GLU A 169 12.09 -10.05 4.99
N THR A 170 12.98 -9.15 4.62
CA THR A 170 14.36 -9.14 5.13
C THR A 170 14.47 -8.62 6.57
N PHE A 171 13.39 -8.08 7.13
CA PHE A 171 13.34 -7.51 8.49
C PHE A 171 12.51 -8.32 9.49
N VAL A 172 11.68 -9.23 9.01
CA VAL A 172 10.81 -10.07 9.86
C VAL A 172 11.48 -11.37 10.34
#